data_04d31360a181409e0e6e48b11b6a8bbc
#
_entry.id   04d31360a181409e0e6e48b11b6a8bbc
#
_cell.length_a   1.000
_cell.length_b   1.000
_cell.length_c   1.000
_cell.angle_alpha   90.00
_cell.angle_beta   90.00
_cell.angle_gamma   90.00
#
_symmetry.space_group_name_H-M   'P 1'
#
loop_
_entity.id
_entity.type
_entity.pdbx_description
1 polymer ?
#
loop_
_entity_poly.entity_id
_entity_poly.type
_entity_poly.pdbx_seq_one_letter_code
_entity_poly.pdbx_strand_id
1 'polypeptide(L)'
;MKKDKWSKRHSSGFRKWLITVLLAISVLMTGYSVLKETGDVLLDQAKAWMEEGIDGARDEAGDDGDVASDKKCGGTSAAETPEDGFWGTEIPVYQGKAWIELNNNVPLFTKKDYSTKSFETYGELDSLGRCTTAYANVGQDLMPTKERESISQVKPTGWQKSEYDGIDGKYLYNRCHLIGYQLTAENANEKNLITGTRYLNVTGMLPFENMVADYVNETKGHVLYRVTPVFYQDELVARGVKMEGWSVEDNGEGVCFNVFVYNVQPGISICYADGTSSRIAQEETADPSAQKIYGNRRSKIYHCPGQAAYEEMKDSPNLVIFDSEEQAQAAGYRKAVR
;
A
#
# COMPACT_ATOMS: atom_id res chain seq x y z
N MET A 1 69.26 -34.50 17.07
CA MET A 1 67.84 -34.75 17.40
C MET A 1 67.15 -33.43 17.73
N LYS A 2 66.80 -32.54 16.77
CA LYS A 2 66.05 -31.26 17.02
C LYS A 2 65.21 -30.83 15.81
N LYS A 3 64.77 -31.72 14.94
CA LYS A 3 63.96 -31.36 13.72
C LYS A 3 62.48 -31.72 13.77
N ASP A 4 61.97 -32.47 14.75
CA ASP A 4 60.57 -33.00 14.70
C ASP A 4 59.52 -32.29 15.56
N LYS A 5 59.91 -31.20 16.26
CA LYS A 5 58.92 -30.43 17.09
C LYS A 5 58.25 -29.27 16.39
N TRP A 6 58.74 -28.81 15.24
CA TRP A 6 58.20 -27.62 14.55
C TRP A 6 57.01 -27.93 13.61
N SER A 7 56.99 -29.13 13.01
CA SER A 7 55.96 -29.55 12.05
C SER A 7 54.58 -29.88 12.71
N LYS A 8 54.58 -30.34 13.95
CA LYS A 8 53.34 -30.70 14.68
C LYS A 8 52.54 -29.53 15.23
N ARG A 9 53.16 -28.34 15.41
CA ARG A 9 52.48 -27.17 16.01
C ARG A 9 51.68 -26.36 14.98
N HIS A 10 52.03 -26.41 13.71
CA HIS A 10 51.32 -25.68 12.63
C HIS A 10 50.14 -26.47 12.09
N SER A 11 50.16 -27.81 12.14
CA SER A 11 49.02 -28.63 11.66
C SER A 11 47.79 -28.58 12.58
N SER A 12 47.97 -28.33 13.87
CA SER A 12 46.84 -28.27 14.82
C SER A 12 46.07 -26.92 14.74
N GLY A 13 46.79 -25.82 14.48
CA GLY A 13 46.19 -24.49 14.28
C GLY A 13 45.38 -24.40 13.02
N PHE A 14 45.90 -24.91 11.90
CA PHE A 14 45.23 -24.93 10.62
C PHE A 14 43.95 -25.80 10.63
N ARG A 15 44.03 -26.99 11.28
CA ARG A 15 42.84 -27.86 11.46
C ARG A 15 41.75 -27.19 12.30
N LYS A 16 42.10 -26.52 13.38
CA LYS A 16 41.13 -25.78 14.21
C LYS A 16 40.51 -24.65 13.43
N TRP A 17 41.30 -23.86 12.71
CA TRP A 17 40.81 -22.78 11.86
C TRP A 17 39.88 -23.30 10.76
N LEU A 18 40.23 -24.41 10.07
CA LEU A 18 39.40 -25.03 9.05
C LEU A 18 38.05 -25.50 9.59
N ILE A 19 38.05 -26.14 10.78
CA ILE A 19 36.82 -26.58 11.44
C ILE A 19 35.93 -25.36 11.81
N THR A 20 36.50 -24.29 12.31
CA THR A 20 35.75 -23.06 12.63
C THR A 20 35.13 -22.42 11.40
N VAL A 21 35.86 -22.36 10.27
CA VAL A 21 35.35 -21.84 9.01
C VAL A 21 34.24 -22.74 8.44
N LEU A 22 34.39 -24.05 8.49
CA LEU A 22 33.36 -24.99 8.04
C LEU A 22 32.10 -24.92 8.88
N LEU A 23 32.23 -24.74 10.21
CA LEU A 23 31.07 -24.54 11.09
C LEU A 23 30.37 -23.21 10.81
N ALA A 24 31.11 -22.13 10.56
CA ALA A 24 30.52 -20.83 10.20
C ALA A 24 29.78 -20.89 8.86
N ILE A 25 30.33 -21.58 7.87
CA ILE A 25 29.68 -21.80 6.57
C ILE A 25 28.43 -22.67 6.74
N SER A 26 28.46 -23.70 7.57
CA SER A 26 27.30 -24.56 7.86
C SER A 26 26.18 -23.77 8.51
N VAL A 27 26.47 -22.89 9.47
CA VAL A 27 25.46 -22.02 10.13
C VAL A 27 24.87 -21.01 9.15
N LEU A 28 25.71 -20.44 8.27
CA LEU A 28 25.24 -19.53 7.21
C LEU A 28 24.35 -20.24 6.18
N MET A 29 24.71 -21.47 5.80
CA MET A 29 23.92 -22.26 4.83
C MET A 29 22.59 -22.73 5.42
N THR A 30 22.57 -23.16 6.70
CA THR A 30 21.32 -23.50 7.40
C THR A 30 20.44 -22.28 7.62
N GLY A 31 21.01 -21.13 8.01
CA GLY A 31 20.28 -19.87 8.10
C GLY A 31 19.67 -19.44 6.78
N TYR A 32 20.43 -19.57 5.68
CA TYR A 32 19.92 -19.26 4.32
C TYR A 32 18.80 -20.22 3.90
N SER A 33 18.91 -21.51 4.19
CA SER A 33 17.87 -22.52 3.87
C SER A 33 16.57 -22.24 4.64
N VAL A 34 16.67 -21.93 5.93
CA VAL A 34 15.50 -21.57 6.77
C VAL A 34 14.85 -20.29 6.27
N LEU A 35 15.62 -19.24 5.93
CA LEU A 35 15.09 -18.00 5.36
C LEU A 35 14.44 -18.21 4.01
N LYS A 36 14.96 -19.13 3.20
CA LYS A 36 14.36 -19.47 1.90
C LYS A 36 13.06 -20.25 2.07
N GLU A 37 13.03 -21.28 2.93
CA GLU A 37 11.81 -22.03 3.21
C GLU A 37 10.71 -21.15 3.81
N THR A 38 11.04 -20.27 4.75
CA THR A 38 10.07 -19.31 5.29
C THR A 38 9.59 -18.32 4.24
N GLY A 39 10.48 -17.86 3.34
CA GLY A 39 10.11 -17.00 2.23
C GLY A 39 9.18 -17.69 1.22
N ASP A 40 9.44 -18.94 0.89
CA ASP A 40 8.62 -19.72 -0.04
C ASP A 40 7.24 -20.05 0.59
N VAL A 41 7.18 -20.37 1.87
CA VAL A 41 5.92 -20.59 2.61
C VAL A 41 5.09 -19.32 2.69
N LEU A 42 5.71 -18.16 2.96
CA LEU A 42 5.01 -16.86 2.97
C LEU A 42 4.49 -16.48 1.58
N LEU A 43 5.25 -16.80 0.54
CA LEU A 43 4.81 -16.54 -0.84
C LEU A 43 3.65 -17.45 -1.25
N ASP A 44 3.66 -18.72 -0.86
CA ASP A 44 2.58 -19.67 -1.14
C ASP A 44 1.34 -19.39 -0.30
N GLN A 45 1.50 -18.96 0.96
CA GLN A 45 0.39 -18.43 1.76
C GLN A 45 -0.20 -17.19 1.13
N ALA A 46 0.63 -16.23 0.70
CA ALA A 46 0.16 -15.03 0.02
C ALA A 46 -0.61 -15.37 -1.27
N LYS A 47 -0.18 -16.40 -2.03
CA LYS A 47 -0.90 -16.87 -3.22
C LYS A 47 -2.22 -17.54 -2.88
N ALA A 48 -2.27 -18.40 -1.86
CA ALA A 48 -3.49 -19.03 -1.39
C ALA A 48 -4.53 -17.98 -0.95
N TRP A 49 -4.09 -16.96 -0.22
CA TRP A 49 -4.93 -15.82 0.17
C TRP A 49 -5.38 -14.95 -1.02
N MET A 50 -4.57 -14.85 -2.08
CA MET A 50 -4.96 -14.18 -3.33
C MET A 50 -6.05 -14.96 -4.07
N GLU A 51 -5.99 -16.30 -4.08
CA GLU A 51 -6.99 -17.17 -4.71
C GLU A 51 -8.32 -17.15 -3.94
N GLU A 52 -8.30 -17.17 -2.62
CA GLU A 52 -9.51 -17.08 -1.78
C GLU A 52 -10.23 -15.72 -1.90
N GLY A 53 -9.51 -14.63 -2.16
CA GLY A 53 -10.09 -13.31 -2.43
C GLY A 53 -10.90 -13.23 -3.74
N ILE A 54 -10.70 -14.18 -4.65
CA ILE A 54 -11.36 -14.22 -5.97
C ILE A 54 -12.74 -14.87 -5.91
N ASP A 55 -12.98 -15.84 -5.02
CA ASP A 55 -14.26 -16.56 -4.96
C ASP A 55 -15.40 -15.70 -4.42
N GLY A 56 -15.14 -14.69 -3.60
CA GLY A 56 -16.15 -13.72 -3.16
C GLY A 56 -16.67 -12.77 -4.26
N ALA A 57 -16.05 -12.76 -5.43
CA ALA A 57 -16.36 -11.86 -6.54
C ALA A 57 -17.14 -12.51 -7.69
N ARG A 58 -17.37 -13.84 -7.65
CA ARG A 58 -17.93 -14.59 -8.77
C ARG A 58 -19.45 -14.71 -8.81
N ASP A 59 -20.15 -14.43 -7.74
CA ASP A 59 -21.59 -14.62 -7.69
C ASP A 59 -22.35 -13.28 -7.79
N GLU A 60 -23.21 -13.25 -8.82
CA GLU A 60 -24.33 -12.37 -9.12
C GLU A 60 -24.14 -11.26 -10.15
N ALA A 61 -24.50 -11.63 -11.39
CA ALA A 61 -25.06 -10.71 -12.38
C ALA A 61 -26.52 -10.47 -12.04
N GLY A 62 -26.81 -9.42 -11.30
CA GLY A 62 -28.15 -8.86 -11.12
C GLY A 62 -28.25 -7.55 -11.88
N ASP A 63 -29.05 -7.54 -12.92
CA ASP A 63 -29.46 -6.39 -13.72
C ASP A 63 -30.36 -5.48 -12.87
N ASP A 64 -29.91 -4.28 -12.55
CA ASP A 64 -30.76 -3.17 -12.14
C ASP A 64 -30.21 -1.89 -12.73
N GLY A 65 -30.86 -1.49 -13.86
CA GLY A 65 -30.67 -0.16 -14.40
C GLY A 65 -31.24 0.89 -13.47
N ASP A 66 -30.45 1.89 -13.12
CA ASP A 66 -31.04 3.13 -12.68
C ASP A 66 -30.21 4.39 -13.02
N VAL A 67 -30.96 5.40 -13.28
CA VAL A 67 -30.79 6.71 -13.87
C VAL A 67 -29.63 7.50 -13.28
N ALA A 68 -28.70 7.89 -14.16
CA ALA A 68 -27.63 8.85 -13.89
C ALA A 68 -28.18 10.24 -13.57
N SER A 69 -27.96 10.73 -12.37
CA SER A 69 -27.98 12.16 -12.09
C SER A 69 -26.58 12.72 -12.24
N ASP A 70 -26.39 13.66 -13.15
CA ASP A 70 -25.14 14.39 -13.40
C ASP A 70 -24.67 15.16 -12.15
N LYS A 71 -23.93 14.50 -11.26
CA LYS A 71 -23.06 15.17 -10.31
C LYS A 71 -21.66 15.16 -10.89
N LYS A 72 -21.22 16.35 -11.31
CA LYS A 72 -19.92 16.64 -11.87
C LYS A 72 -18.84 16.33 -10.82
N CYS A 73 -18.24 15.13 -10.88
CA CYS A 73 -16.98 14.85 -10.19
C CYS A 73 -15.87 15.62 -10.89
N GLY A 74 -15.42 16.69 -10.28
CA GLY A 74 -14.18 17.34 -10.68
C GLY A 74 -13.01 16.40 -10.40
N GLY A 75 -12.44 15.79 -11.45
CA GLY A 75 -11.26 14.95 -11.32
C GLY A 75 -10.05 15.80 -10.93
N THR A 76 -9.66 15.75 -9.67
CA THR A 76 -8.34 16.19 -9.24
C THR A 76 -7.52 14.96 -8.93
N SER A 77 -6.40 14.82 -9.59
CA SER A 77 -5.47 13.70 -9.47
C SER A 77 -4.61 13.74 -8.19
N ALA A 78 -5.00 14.53 -7.21
CA ALA A 78 -4.42 14.58 -5.87
C ALA A 78 -5.56 14.49 -4.87
N ALA A 79 -5.43 13.67 -3.84
CA ALA A 79 -6.32 13.74 -2.69
C ALA A 79 -6.16 15.14 -2.10
N GLU A 80 -7.15 16.03 -2.34
CA GLU A 80 -7.18 17.32 -1.67
C GLU A 80 -7.26 17.06 -0.17
N THR A 81 -6.34 17.65 0.59
CA THR A 81 -6.39 17.63 2.05
C THR A 81 -7.62 18.38 2.50
N PRO A 82 -8.43 17.82 3.43
CA PRO A 82 -9.53 18.55 4.02
C PRO A 82 -9.03 19.83 4.70
N GLU A 83 -9.64 20.96 4.41
CA GLU A 83 -9.29 22.26 5.03
C GLU A 83 -9.61 22.30 6.53
N ASP A 84 -10.40 21.38 7.05
CA ASP A 84 -10.87 21.31 8.43
C ASP A 84 -10.24 20.14 9.22
N GLY A 85 -8.93 20.06 9.20
CA GLY A 85 -8.09 19.32 10.13
C GLY A 85 -8.74 18.13 10.86
N PHE A 86 -9.12 17.09 10.13
CA PHE A 86 -9.52 15.83 10.74
C PHE A 86 -8.30 15.26 11.49
N TRP A 87 -8.30 15.23 12.79
CA TRP A 87 -7.22 14.83 13.70
C TRP A 87 -6.25 15.93 14.17
N GLY A 88 -6.41 17.19 13.80
CA GLY A 88 -5.44 18.23 14.13
C GLY A 88 -4.11 18.12 13.39
N THR A 89 -4.00 17.20 12.43
CA THR A 89 -2.87 17.04 11.51
C THR A 89 -3.41 16.77 10.11
N GLU A 90 -3.02 17.57 9.14
CA GLU A 90 -3.33 17.34 7.73
C GLU A 90 -2.80 15.98 7.30
N ILE A 91 -3.66 15.15 6.68
CA ILE A 91 -3.23 13.91 6.03
C ILE A 91 -2.45 14.31 4.77
N PRO A 92 -1.16 13.95 4.66
CA PRO A 92 -0.39 14.33 3.49
C PRO A 92 -0.99 13.78 2.20
N VAL A 93 -0.82 14.52 1.12
CA VAL A 93 -1.20 14.09 -0.23
C VAL A 93 -0.51 12.76 -0.54
N TYR A 94 -1.23 11.84 -1.18
CA TYR A 94 -0.67 10.57 -1.64
C TYR A 94 0.54 10.78 -2.55
N GLN A 95 1.66 10.19 -2.21
CA GLN A 95 2.94 10.31 -2.92
C GLN A 95 3.49 8.95 -3.37
N GLY A 96 2.62 8.02 -3.76
CA GLY A 96 3.02 6.70 -4.26
C GLY A 96 3.29 5.65 -3.18
N LYS A 97 3.17 5.98 -1.89
CA LYS A 97 3.29 5.01 -0.78
C LYS A 97 1.91 4.59 -0.31
N ALA A 98 1.70 3.28 -0.08
CA ALA A 98 0.41 2.76 0.38
C ALA A 98 0.00 3.31 1.75
N TRP A 99 0.95 3.68 2.58
CA TRP A 99 0.73 4.20 3.92
C TRP A 99 1.83 5.17 4.35
N ILE A 100 1.55 5.95 5.39
CA ILE A 100 2.49 6.84 6.08
C ILE A 100 2.38 6.63 7.58
N GLU A 101 3.46 6.91 8.29
CA GLU A 101 3.46 6.92 9.75
C GLU A 101 2.78 8.18 10.30
N LEU A 102 2.02 8.00 11.38
CA LEU A 102 1.42 9.06 12.16
C LEU A 102 2.06 9.09 13.56
N ASN A 103 2.15 10.26 14.17
CA ASN A 103 2.62 10.42 15.55
C ASN A 103 3.95 9.66 15.84
N ASN A 104 4.92 9.76 14.94
CA ASN A 104 6.19 9.02 15.02
C ASN A 104 6.00 7.49 15.19
N ASN A 105 5.00 6.94 14.54
CA ASN A 105 4.60 5.53 14.59
C ASN A 105 4.14 5.04 16.00
N VAL A 106 3.79 5.95 16.89
CA VAL A 106 3.33 5.61 18.25
C VAL A 106 1.80 5.68 18.32
N PRO A 107 1.10 4.58 18.67
CA PRO A 107 -0.35 4.56 18.79
C PRO A 107 -0.85 5.40 19.97
N LEU A 108 -2.11 5.84 19.90
CA LEU A 108 -2.73 6.69 20.91
C LEU A 108 -3.56 5.87 21.91
N PHE A 109 -3.06 4.72 22.33
CA PHE A 109 -3.64 3.95 23.43
C PHE A 109 -3.21 4.54 24.77
N THR A 110 -4.09 4.43 25.76
CA THR A 110 -3.83 4.87 27.12
C THR A 110 -3.68 3.67 28.04
N LYS A 111 -3.14 3.87 29.24
CA LYS A 111 -3.02 2.79 30.25
C LYS A 111 -4.35 2.12 30.61
N LYS A 112 -5.48 2.78 30.36
CA LYS A 112 -6.83 2.22 30.59
C LYS A 112 -7.21 1.20 29.51
N ASP A 113 -6.60 1.30 28.33
CA ASP A 113 -6.84 0.39 27.21
C ASP A 113 -6.08 -0.94 27.40
N TYR A 114 -4.99 -0.94 28.17
CA TYR A 114 -4.14 -2.11 28.33
C TYR A 114 -4.85 -3.20 29.15
N SER A 115 -5.12 -4.32 28.50
CA SER A 115 -5.80 -5.48 29.05
C SER A 115 -5.26 -6.74 28.42
N THR A 116 -5.18 -7.81 29.20
CA THR A 116 -4.91 -9.18 28.73
C THR A 116 -6.20 -9.97 28.53
N LYS A 117 -7.34 -9.30 28.42
CA LYS A 117 -8.62 -9.90 28.04
C LYS A 117 -8.94 -9.55 26.62
N SER A 118 -9.17 -10.53 25.80
CA SER A 118 -9.64 -10.35 24.44
C SER A 118 -11.01 -9.68 24.41
N PHE A 119 -11.19 -8.79 23.46
CA PHE A 119 -12.49 -8.18 23.13
C PHE A 119 -12.46 -7.69 21.69
N GLU A 120 -13.64 -7.52 21.12
CA GLU A 120 -13.86 -6.81 19.86
C GLU A 120 -15.10 -5.93 19.98
N THR A 121 -15.05 -4.76 19.34
CA THR A 121 -16.14 -3.81 19.28
C THR A 121 -16.16 -3.11 17.94
N TYR A 122 -17.35 -2.90 17.41
CA TYR A 122 -17.60 -2.20 16.16
C TYR A 122 -18.54 -1.05 16.45
N GLY A 123 -18.06 0.17 16.16
CA GLY A 123 -18.86 1.37 16.38
C GLY A 123 -20.14 1.37 15.54
N GLU A 124 -21.17 2.08 15.99
CA GLU A 124 -22.39 2.25 15.22
C GLU A 124 -22.09 2.95 13.90
N LEU A 125 -22.84 2.58 12.86
CA LEU A 125 -22.81 3.30 11.59
C LEU A 125 -23.22 4.76 11.84
N ASP A 126 -22.58 5.67 11.12
CA ASP A 126 -22.95 7.08 11.22
C ASP A 126 -24.28 7.38 10.49
N SER A 127 -24.67 8.65 10.46
CA SER A 127 -25.95 9.08 9.83
C SER A 127 -26.02 8.84 8.33
N LEU A 128 -24.89 8.59 7.66
CA LEU A 128 -24.79 8.24 6.24
C LEU A 128 -24.66 6.72 6.03
N GLY A 129 -24.70 5.93 7.09
CA GLY A 129 -24.54 4.47 7.06
C GLY A 129 -23.06 4.04 6.90
N ARG A 130 -22.10 4.92 7.16
CA ARG A 130 -20.67 4.62 7.03
C ARG A 130 -20.14 3.99 8.31
N CYS A 131 -19.17 3.08 8.16
CA CYS A 131 -18.47 2.51 9.30
C CYS A 131 -17.74 3.59 10.09
N THR A 132 -17.71 3.40 11.40
CA THR A 132 -16.89 4.18 12.34
C THR A 132 -15.70 3.34 12.82
N THR A 133 -15.23 3.55 14.04
CA THR A 133 -14.06 2.83 14.56
C THR A 133 -14.38 1.38 14.87
N ALA A 134 -13.54 0.46 14.39
CA ALA A 134 -13.45 -0.92 14.84
C ALA A 134 -12.25 -1.05 15.80
N TYR A 135 -12.44 -1.73 16.94
CA TYR A 135 -11.44 -1.82 18.00
C TYR A 135 -11.46 -3.18 18.66
N ALA A 136 -10.31 -3.83 18.75
CA ALA A 136 -10.17 -5.12 19.41
C ALA A 136 -8.91 -5.17 20.28
N ASN A 137 -8.92 -6.03 21.26
CA ASN A 137 -7.74 -6.59 21.87
C ASN A 137 -7.62 -8.04 21.37
N VAL A 138 -6.85 -8.21 20.31
CA VAL A 138 -6.74 -9.47 19.58
C VAL A 138 -5.94 -10.47 20.41
N GLY A 139 -6.59 -11.55 20.83
CA GLY A 139 -5.97 -12.71 21.44
C GLY A 139 -6.29 -13.96 20.62
N GLN A 140 -5.60 -15.06 20.89
CA GLN A 140 -5.75 -16.31 20.14
C GLN A 140 -7.19 -16.87 20.18
N ASP A 141 -7.94 -16.57 21.22
CA ASP A 141 -9.33 -17.00 21.41
C ASP A 141 -10.33 -16.32 20.47
N LEU A 142 -9.97 -15.15 19.89
CA LEU A 142 -10.77 -14.48 18.88
C LEU A 142 -10.44 -14.96 17.46
N MET A 143 -9.28 -15.54 17.22
CA MET A 143 -8.84 -15.92 15.89
C MET A 143 -9.71 -17.04 15.30
N PRO A 144 -9.86 -17.11 13.96
CA PRO A 144 -10.78 -18.03 13.31
C PRO A 144 -10.36 -19.51 13.57
N THR A 145 -11.37 -20.32 13.86
CA THR A 145 -11.28 -21.78 13.93
C THR A 145 -12.05 -22.48 12.80
N LYS A 146 -12.66 -21.69 11.91
CA LYS A 146 -13.44 -22.13 10.75
C LYS A 146 -13.00 -21.39 9.51
N GLU A 147 -13.32 -21.94 8.36
CA GLU A 147 -13.13 -21.26 7.08
C GLU A 147 -14.03 -20.01 6.97
N ARG A 148 -13.55 -19.05 6.21
CA ARG A 148 -14.28 -17.81 5.93
C ARG A 148 -15.50 -18.10 5.07
N GLU A 149 -16.63 -17.47 5.40
CA GLU A 149 -17.85 -17.54 4.61
C GLU A 149 -17.94 -16.36 3.63
N SER A 150 -18.84 -16.46 2.64
CA SER A 150 -19.11 -15.36 1.70
C SER A 150 -19.62 -14.11 2.43
N ILE A 151 -19.14 -12.95 2.00
CA ILE A 151 -19.56 -11.63 2.47
C ILE A 151 -20.23 -10.80 1.36
N SER A 152 -20.61 -11.44 0.24
CA SER A 152 -21.13 -10.77 -0.96
C SER A 152 -22.45 -10.01 -0.70
N GLN A 153 -23.23 -10.44 0.28
CA GLN A 153 -24.49 -9.81 0.69
C GLN A 153 -24.31 -8.41 1.33
N VAL A 154 -23.14 -8.09 1.88
CA VAL A 154 -22.88 -6.77 2.47
C VAL A 154 -22.45 -5.81 1.38
N LYS A 155 -23.16 -4.69 1.26
CA LYS A 155 -22.81 -3.59 0.35
C LYS A 155 -22.43 -2.36 1.20
N PRO A 156 -21.13 -2.11 1.42
CA PRO A 156 -20.71 -0.92 2.13
C PRO A 156 -21.08 0.36 1.38
N THR A 157 -21.07 1.51 2.05
CA THR A 157 -21.36 2.80 1.40
C THR A 157 -20.41 3.05 0.21
N GLY A 158 -20.94 3.65 -0.85
CA GLY A 158 -20.18 3.92 -2.08
C GLY A 158 -19.74 2.66 -2.85
N TRP A 159 -20.38 1.50 -2.61
CA TRP A 159 -20.05 0.26 -3.32
C TRP A 159 -20.39 0.34 -4.80
N GLN A 160 -19.36 0.14 -5.64
CA GLN A 160 -19.49 0.02 -7.10
C GLN A 160 -18.80 -1.27 -7.56
N LYS A 161 -19.39 -1.92 -8.58
CA LYS A 161 -18.73 -3.03 -9.28
C LYS A 161 -17.89 -2.45 -10.42
N SER A 162 -16.64 -2.15 -10.16
CA SER A 162 -15.71 -1.56 -11.13
C SER A 162 -14.60 -2.54 -11.48
N GLU A 163 -14.40 -2.80 -12.77
CA GLU A 163 -13.40 -3.74 -13.27
C GLU A 163 -12.36 -3.02 -14.12
N TYR A 164 -11.08 -3.33 -13.91
CA TYR A 164 -9.97 -2.74 -14.66
C TYR A 164 -8.91 -3.79 -14.97
N ASP A 165 -8.54 -3.91 -16.25
CA ASP A 165 -7.38 -4.71 -16.62
C ASP A 165 -6.11 -4.13 -15.97
N GLY A 166 -5.24 -5.01 -15.45
CA GLY A 166 -4.01 -4.62 -14.74
C GLY A 166 -4.17 -4.48 -13.22
N ILE A 167 -5.39 -4.57 -12.68
CA ILE A 167 -5.62 -4.79 -11.25
C ILE A 167 -5.65 -6.31 -11.01
N ASP A 168 -4.97 -6.77 -9.97
CA ASP A 168 -5.01 -8.16 -9.55
C ASP A 168 -6.45 -8.56 -9.20
N GLY A 169 -6.95 -9.66 -9.79
CA GLY A 169 -8.35 -10.07 -9.71
C GLY A 169 -9.34 -9.21 -10.50
N LYS A 170 -8.89 -8.16 -11.23
CA LYS A 170 -9.64 -7.21 -12.06
C LYS A 170 -10.56 -6.25 -11.32
N TYR A 171 -11.02 -6.58 -10.12
CA TYR A 171 -11.96 -5.74 -9.36
C TYR A 171 -11.21 -4.64 -8.60
N LEU A 172 -11.64 -3.37 -8.82
CA LEU A 172 -11.11 -2.22 -8.11
C LEU A 172 -11.38 -2.32 -6.61
N TYR A 173 -12.64 -2.64 -6.26
CA TYR A 173 -13.09 -2.63 -4.88
C TYR A 173 -13.22 -4.02 -4.29
N ASN A 174 -12.80 -4.12 -3.05
CA ASN A 174 -13.05 -5.23 -2.14
C ASN A 174 -14.01 -4.77 -1.04
N ARG A 175 -14.80 -5.67 -0.49
CA ARG A 175 -15.41 -5.50 0.82
C ARG A 175 -14.31 -5.65 1.85
N CYS A 176 -13.68 -4.50 2.17
CA CYS A 176 -12.49 -4.46 2.98
C CYS A 176 -12.87 -4.47 4.46
N HIS A 177 -12.42 -5.48 5.20
CA HIS A 177 -12.58 -5.50 6.64
C HIS A 177 -11.74 -4.39 7.28
N LEU A 178 -12.27 -3.74 8.30
CA LEU A 178 -11.49 -2.87 9.19
C LEU A 178 -10.61 -3.73 10.11
N ILE A 179 -11.19 -4.75 10.73
CA ILE A 179 -10.44 -5.80 11.43
C ILE A 179 -10.58 -7.07 10.60
N GLY A 180 -9.46 -7.57 10.06
CA GLY A 180 -9.44 -8.72 9.17
C GLY A 180 -9.97 -9.99 9.82
N TYR A 181 -10.64 -10.85 9.04
CA TYR A 181 -11.17 -12.12 9.49
C TYR A 181 -10.15 -12.97 10.27
N GLN A 182 -8.90 -12.95 9.84
CA GLN A 182 -7.81 -13.69 10.50
C GLN A 182 -7.55 -13.27 11.95
N LEU A 183 -8.04 -12.10 12.37
CA LEU A 183 -7.77 -11.56 13.71
C LEU A 183 -8.90 -11.84 14.70
N THR A 184 -10.16 -11.78 14.27
CA THR A 184 -11.31 -11.88 15.16
C THR A 184 -12.42 -12.82 14.66
N ALA A 185 -12.20 -13.52 13.55
CA ALA A 185 -13.21 -14.38 12.93
C ALA A 185 -14.54 -13.70 12.59
N GLU A 186 -14.58 -12.33 12.64
CA GLU A 186 -15.76 -11.56 12.29
C GLU A 186 -15.92 -11.52 10.76
N ASN A 187 -17.03 -12.05 10.24
CA ASN A 187 -17.18 -12.28 8.81
C ASN A 187 -18.01 -11.21 8.12
N ALA A 188 -19.32 -11.28 8.16
CA ALA A 188 -20.24 -10.47 7.37
C ALA A 188 -20.86 -9.31 8.16
N ASN A 189 -20.11 -8.64 8.98
CA ASN A 189 -20.54 -7.53 9.80
C ASN A 189 -20.48 -6.22 9.00
N GLU A 190 -21.64 -5.60 8.77
CA GLU A 190 -21.71 -4.31 8.06
C GLU A 190 -20.95 -3.16 8.73
N LYS A 191 -20.75 -3.22 10.06
CA LYS A 191 -19.98 -2.25 10.82
C LYS A 191 -18.45 -2.45 10.71
N ASN A 192 -18.04 -3.55 10.07
CA ASN A 192 -16.62 -3.89 9.88
C ASN A 192 -16.19 -3.89 8.41
N LEU A 193 -17.08 -3.54 7.48
CA LEU A 193 -16.81 -3.62 6.04
C LEU A 193 -16.94 -2.25 5.38
N ILE A 194 -15.89 -1.83 4.68
CA ILE A 194 -15.88 -0.60 3.88
C ILE A 194 -15.64 -0.91 2.39
N THR A 195 -16.00 0.01 1.52
CA THR A 195 -15.56 0.00 0.12
C THR A 195 -14.09 0.38 0.06
N GLY A 196 -13.22 -0.61 -0.03
CA GLY A 196 -11.77 -0.43 -0.09
C GLY A 196 -11.22 -0.89 -1.43
N THR A 197 -10.19 -0.20 -1.93
CA THR A 197 -9.49 -0.64 -3.14
C THR A 197 -8.71 -1.93 -2.90
N ARG A 198 -8.41 -2.66 -3.97
CA ARG A 198 -7.48 -3.80 -3.89
C ARG A 198 -6.13 -3.39 -3.31
N TYR A 199 -5.64 -2.21 -3.68
CA TYR A 199 -4.38 -1.66 -3.19
C TYR A 199 -4.42 -1.33 -1.69
N LEU A 200 -5.49 -0.68 -1.20
CA LEU A 200 -5.70 -0.47 0.24
C LEU A 200 -5.66 -1.81 0.98
N ASN A 201 -6.45 -2.79 0.52
CA ASN A 201 -6.64 -4.06 1.21
C ASN A 201 -5.34 -4.88 1.29
N VAL A 202 -4.67 -5.08 0.15
CA VAL A 202 -3.56 -6.05 0.03
C VAL A 202 -2.20 -5.39 0.26
N THR A 203 -1.97 -4.22 -0.32
CA THR A 203 -0.66 -3.54 -0.21
C THR A 203 -0.60 -2.67 1.04
N GLY A 204 -1.74 -2.13 1.45
CA GLY A 204 -1.84 -1.21 2.58
C GLY A 204 -2.07 -1.90 3.92
N MET A 205 -3.22 -2.53 4.11
CA MET A 205 -3.65 -3.05 5.42
C MET A 205 -3.06 -4.42 5.77
N LEU A 206 -3.05 -5.36 4.82
CA LEU A 206 -2.66 -6.75 5.07
C LEU A 206 -1.28 -6.93 5.75
N PRO A 207 -0.22 -6.16 5.45
CA PRO A 207 1.06 -6.28 6.16
C PRO A 207 0.95 -6.04 7.67
N PHE A 208 0.11 -5.10 8.09
CA PHE A 208 -0.13 -4.80 9.52
C PHE A 208 -1.01 -5.85 10.17
N GLU A 209 -2.02 -6.35 9.47
CA GLU A 209 -2.85 -7.46 9.96
C GLU A 209 -2.04 -8.72 10.15
N ASN A 210 -1.14 -9.04 9.23
CA ASN A 210 -0.24 -10.18 9.35
C ASN A 210 0.71 -10.01 10.55
N MET A 211 1.29 -8.82 10.74
CA MET A 211 2.14 -8.54 11.91
C MET A 211 1.40 -8.83 13.24
N VAL A 212 0.13 -8.43 13.34
CA VAL A 212 -0.72 -8.71 14.51
C VAL A 212 -0.98 -10.20 14.65
N ALA A 213 -1.37 -10.87 13.56
CA ALA A 213 -1.67 -12.30 13.56
C ALA A 213 -0.44 -13.15 13.93
N ASP A 214 0.72 -12.83 13.36
CA ASP A 214 1.97 -13.53 13.62
C ASP A 214 2.37 -13.38 15.09
N TYR A 215 2.33 -12.16 15.64
CA TYR A 215 2.62 -11.94 17.06
C TYR A 215 1.72 -12.76 17.98
N VAL A 216 0.40 -12.73 17.77
CA VAL A 216 -0.55 -13.48 18.59
C VAL A 216 -0.32 -14.99 18.46
N ASN A 217 -0.04 -15.48 17.24
CA ASN A 217 0.23 -16.91 17.02
C ASN A 217 1.53 -17.39 17.68
N GLU A 218 2.58 -16.58 17.64
CA GLU A 218 3.89 -16.95 18.16
C GLU A 218 3.96 -16.83 19.69
N THR A 219 3.46 -15.73 20.24
CA THR A 219 3.63 -15.38 21.66
C THR A 219 2.46 -15.80 22.54
N LYS A 220 1.28 -15.99 21.96
CA LYS A 220 -0.02 -16.13 22.67
C LYS A 220 -0.38 -14.88 23.49
N GLY A 221 0.30 -13.77 23.23
CA GLY A 221 0.01 -12.47 23.80
C GLY A 221 -1.18 -11.78 23.11
N HIS A 222 -1.47 -10.55 23.52
CA HIS A 222 -2.57 -9.75 23.03
C HIS A 222 -2.07 -8.52 22.30
N VAL A 223 -2.79 -8.10 21.27
CA VAL A 223 -2.53 -6.86 20.53
C VAL A 223 -3.77 -5.98 20.54
N LEU A 224 -3.66 -4.80 21.15
CA LEU A 224 -4.63 -3.75 20.92
C LEU A 224 -4.54 -3.32 19.47
N TYR A 225 -5.65 -3.42 18.75
CA TYR A 225 -5.74 -3.12 17.33
C TYR A 225 -6.97 -2.28 17.04
N ARG A 226 -6.76 -1.08 16.51
CA ARG A 226 -7.84 -0.13 16.23
C ARG A 226 -7.73 0.38 14.81
N VAL A 227 -8.84 0.33 14.08
CA VAL A 227 -8.95 0.84 12.72
C VAL A 227 -10.10 1.83 12.63
N THR A 228 -9.80 3.02 12.15
CA THR A 228 -10.76 4.09 12.00
C THR A 228 -10.78 4.55 10.54
N PRO A 229 -11.87 4.34 9.80
CA PRO A 229 -12.01 4.85 8.44
C PRO A 229 -12.14 6.39 8.48
N VAL A 230 -11.52 7.04 7.50
CA VAL A 230 -11.48 8.50 7.40
C VAL A 230 -12.26 8.92 6.17
N PHE A 231 -13.39 9.58 6.37
CA PHE A 231 -14.22 10.17 5.33
C PHE A 231 -14.06 11.68 5.33
N TYR A 232 -14.20 12.30 4.18
CA TYR A 232 -14.29 13.74 4.09
C TYR A 232 -15.75 14.16 3.87
N GLN A 233 -16.28 15.02 4.74
CA GLN A 233 -17.67 15.50 4.66
C GLN A 233 -18.69 14.36 4.42
N ASP A 234 -19.48 14.47 3.37
CA ASP A 234 -20.54 13.51 3.00
C ASP A 234 -20.09 12.40 2.06
N GLU A 235 -18.78 12.20 1.89
CA GLU A 235 -18.26 11.15 1.02
C GLU A 235 -18.65 9.77 1.52
N LEU A 236 -19.04 8.89 0.59
CA LEU A 236 -19.49 7.53 0.90
C LEU A 236 -18.35 6.51 0.87
N VAL A 237 -17.20 6.85 0.30
CA VAL A 237 -15.99 6.03 0.29
C VAL A 237 -14.93 6.70 1.17
N ALA A 238 -14.33 5.94 2.07
CA ALA A 238 -13.27 6.46 2.94
C ALA A 238 -12.04 6.86 2.12
N ARG A 239 -11.41 7.98 2.46
CA ARG A 239 -10.12 8.40 1.87
C ARG A 239 -8.96 7.50 2.27
N GLY A 240 -9.11 6.78 3.35
CA GLY A 240 -8.16 5.83 3.91
C GLY A 240 -8.62 5.35 5.27
N VAL A 241 -7.76 4.60 5.93
CA VAL A 241 -7.97 4.13 7.29
C VAL A 241 -6.78 4.50 8.16
N LYS A 242 -7.03 4.94 9.38
CA LYS A 242 -6.03 5.02 10.42
C LYS A 242 -5.97 3.65 11.11
N MET A 243 -4.79 3.06 11.19
CA MET A 243 -4.55 1.79 11.87
C MET A 243 -3.55 1.99 13.01
N GLU A 244 -3.86 1.42 14.16
CA GLU A 244 -3.03 1.47 15.36
C GLU A 244 -2.91 0.06 15.95
N GLY A 245 -1.69 -0.34 16.30
CA GLY A 245 -1.39 -1.62 16.92
C GLY A 245 -0.40 -1.49 18.06
N TRP A 246 -0.63 -2.26 19.14
CA TRP A 246 0.22 -2.27 20.32
C TRP A 246 0.16 -3.63 21.03
N SER A 247 1.27 -4.33 21.12
CA SER A 247 1.36 -5.57 21.89
C SER A 247 1.37 -5.27 23.39
N VAL A 248 0.49 -5.95 24.13
CA VAL A 248 0.17 -5.58 25.52
C VAL A 248 1.21 -6.10 26.50
N GLU A 249 1.56 -7.38 26.42
CA GLU A 249 2.40 -8.08 27.40
C GLU A 249 3.84 -7.59 27.41
N ASP A 250 4.36 -7.16 26.27
CA ASP A 250 5.73 -6.67 26.09
C ASP A 250 5.82 -5.13 25.93
N ASN A 251 4.70 -4.42 26.19
CA ASN A 251 4.64 -2.97 26.10
C ASN A 251 5.02 -2.39 24.71
N GLY A 252 4.58 -3.05 23.65
CA GLY A 252 4.77 -2.61 22.28
C GLY A 252 6.13 -2.97 21.67
N GLU A 253 6.89 -3.87 22.29
CA GLU A 253 8.17 -4.34 21.75
C GLU A 253 7.95 -5.19 20.49
N GLY A 254 6.96 -6.08 20.48
CA GLY A 254 6.64 -6.96 19.35
C GLY A 254 5.79 -6.28 18.28
N VAL A 255 4.77 -5.51 18.68
CA VAL A 255 3.88 -4.77 17.76
C VAL A 255 3.69 -3.34 18.24
N CYS A 256 4.14 -2.38 17.45
CA CYS A 256 3.91 -0.95 17.68
C CYS A 256 3.80 -0.22 16.35
N PHE A 257 2.60 0.27 16.01
CA PHE A 257 2.42 1.10 14.84
C PHE A 257 1.23 2.07 14.96
N ASN A 258 1.33 3.18 14.25
CA ASN A 258 0.28 4.16 14.07
C ASN A 258 0.43 4.73 12.66
N VAL A 259 -0.41 4.30 11.75
CA VAL A 259 -0.28 4.59 10.32
C VAL A 259 -1.60 5.06 9.73
N PHE A 260 -1.50 5.85 8.66
CA PHE A 260 -2.61 6.12 7.76
C PHE A 260 -2.39 5.36 6.45
N VAL A 261 -3.34 4.52 6.09
CA VAL A 261 -3.32 3.72 4.86
C VAL A 261 -4.29 4.32 3.85
N TYR A 262 -3.78 4.67 2.67
CA TYR A 262 -4.55 5.36 1.64
C TYR A 262 -5.50 4.43 0.89
N ASN A 263 -6.76 4.85 0.72
CA ASN A 263 -7.73 4.15 -0.12
C ASN A 263 -7.64 4.66 -1.56
N VAL A 264 -6.57 4.30 -2.23
CA VAL A 264 -6.27 4.65 -3.62
C VAL A 264 -5.99 3.40 -4.43
N GLN A 265 -6.03 3.52 -5.75
CA GLN A 265 -5.51 2.51 -6.66
C GLN A 265 -4.63 3.21 -7.68
N PRO A 266 -3.31 2.88 -7.77
CA PRO A 266 -2.43 3.48 -8.78
C PRO A 266 -3.01 3.38 -10.19
N GLY A 267 -3.03 4.50 -10.92
CA GLY A 267 -3.57 4.59 -12.27
C GLY A 267 -5.11 4.70 -12.36
N ILE A 268 -5.83 4.74 -11.23
CA ILE A 268 -7.29 4.91 -11.19
C ILE A 268 -7.64 6.16 -10.37
N SER A 269 -8.50 6.99 -10.93
CA SER A 269 -9.15 8.09 -10.22
C SER A 269 -10.44 7.57 -9.57
N ILE A 270 -10.65 7.93 -8.31
CA ILE A 270 -11.80 7.52 -7.50
C ILE A 270 -12.62 8.76 -7.15
N CYS A 271 -13.92 8.72 -7.39
CA CYS A 271 -14.86 9.67 -6.81
C CYS A 271 -15.29 9.15 -5.43
N TYR A 272 -14.76 9.75 -4.38
CA TYR A 272 -15.07 9.33 -3.01
C TYR A 272 -16.49 9.66 -2.59
N ALA A 273 -17.17 10.58 -3.30
CA ALA A 273 -18.56 10.93 -3.02
C ALA A 273 -19.52 9.75 -3.22
N ASP A 274 -19.25 8.88 -4.19
CA ASP A 274 -20.17 7.81 -4.59
C ASP A 274 -19.50 6.48 -5.00
N GLY A 275 -18.16 6.43 -5.05
CA GLY A 275 -17.38 5.25 -5.44
C GLY A 275 -17.23 5.06 -6.96
N THR A 276 -17.75 5.95 -7.80
CA THR A 276 -17.48 5.89 -9.23
C THR A 276 -15.97 6.09 -9.51
N SER A 277 -15.47 5.53 -10.58
CA SER A 277 -14.05 5.53 -10.88
C SER A 277 -13.77 5.55 -12.37
N SER A 278 -12.59 6.02 -12.74
CA SER A 278 -12.10 6.00 -14.11
C SER A 278 -10.58 5.77 -14.14
N ARG A 279 -10.06 5.24 -15.25
CA ARG A 279 -8.61 5.28 -15.44
C ARG A 279 -8.16 6.74 -15.44
N ILE A 280 -7.11 7.01 -14.69
CA ILE A 280 -6.36 8.25 -14.92
C ILE A 280 -5.88 8.11 -16.37
N ALA A 281 -6.38 8.98 -17.26
CA ALA A 281 -5.76 9.09 -18.56
C ALA A 281 -4.28 9.23 -18.26
N GLN A 282 -3.47 8.24 -18.66
CA GLN A 282 -2.08 8.53 -18.82
C GLN A 282 -2.13 9.72 -19.76
N GLU A 283 -1.74 10.91 -19.29
CA GLU A 283 -1.12 11.84 -20.21
C GLU A 283 -0.17 10.91 -20.95
N GLU A 284 -0.51 10.64 -22.24
CA GLU A 284 0.42 9.93 -23.09
C GLU A 284 1.73 10.62 -22.74
N THR A 285 2.60 9.89 -22.04
CA THR A 285 3.95 10.41 -21.83
C THR A 285 4.38 10.66 -23.23
N ALA A 286 4.21 11.91 -23.65
CA ALA A 286 4.52 12.35 -24.99
C ALA A 286 5.88 11.76 -25.20
N ASP A 287 5.97 10.82 -26.15
CA ASP A 287 7.19 10.08 -26.47
C ASP A 287 8.35 11.01 -26.10
N PRO A 288 9.24 10.70 -25.14
CA PRO A 288 10.31 11.61 -24.75
C PRO A 288 11.14 12.06 -25.95
N SER A 289 10.99 11.38 -27.11
CA SER A 289 11.51 11.78 -28.42
C SER A 289 10.54 12.71 -29.16
N ALA A 290 9.25 12.83 -28.78
CA ALA A 290 8.23 13.38 -29.66
C ALA A 290 8.17 14.91 -29.71
N GLN A 291 8.80 15.67 -28.84
CA GLN A 291 8.82 17.14 -28.96
C GLN A 291 9.97 17.84 -28.21
N LYS A 292 11.17 17.29 -28.23
CA LYS A 292 12.33 18.06 -27.77
C LYS A 292 12.52 19.28 -28.66
N ILE A 293 12.71 20.44 -28.06
CA ILE A 293 13.04 21.68 -28.78
C ILE A 293 14.56 21.77 -28.82
N TYR A 294 15.11 21.92 -30.01
CA TYR A 294 16.56 21.97 -30.19
C TYR A 294 17.03 23.40 -30.40
N GLY A 295 17.80 23.93 -29.46
CA GLY A 295 18.35 25.26 -29.54
C GLY A 295 19.82 25.26 -29.86
N ASN A 296 20.29 26.31 -30.53
CA ASN A 296 21.70 26.54 -30.76
C ASN A 296 22.23 27.58 -29.77
N ARG A 297 23.16 27.15 -28.91
CA ARG A 297 23.75 28.01 -27.86
C ARG A 297 24.36 29.28 -28.38
N ARG A 298 24.94 29.26 -29.57
CA ARG A 298 25.65 30.40 -30.17
C ARG A 298 24.71 31.41 -30.79
N SER A 299 23.72 30.96 -31.60
CA SER A 299 22.79 31.84 -32.29
C SER A 299 21.57 32.22 -31.42
N LYS A 300 21.33 31.51 -30.33
CA LYS A 300 20.13 31.65 -29.50
C LYS A 300 18.83 31.47 -30.32
N ILE A 301 18.86 30.57 -31.31
CA ILE A 301 17.70 30.16 -32.08
C ILE A 301 17.32 28.76 -31.70
N TYR A 302 16.03 28.49 -31.52
CA TYR A 302 15.52 27.14 -31.35
C TYR A 302 14.66 26.69 -32.51
N HIS A 303 14.63 25.39 -32.75
CA HIS A 303 13.88 24.72 -33.79
C HIS A 303 12.91 23.70 -33.14
N CYS A 304 11.67 23.71 -33.66
CA CYS A 304 10.64 22.76 -33.30
C CYS A 304 10.63 21.57 -34.28
N PRO A 305 10.10 20.43 -33.86
CA PRO A 305 9.87 19.30 -34.77
C PRO A 305 9.14 19.70 -36.04
N GLY A 306 9.59 19.23 -37.19
CA GLY A 306 9.04 19.58 -38.50
C GLY A 306 9.63 20.82 -39.16
N GLN A 307 10.48 21.59 -38.49
CA GLN A 307 11.22 22.69 -39.14
C GLN A 307 12.46 22.16 -39.89
N ALA A 308 12.80 22.77 -41.02
CA ALA A 308 13.84 22.28 -41.93
C ALA A 308 15.20 21.97 -41.25
N ALA A 309 15.64 22.81 -40.32
CA ALA A 309 16.91 22.62 -39.63
C ALA A 309 16.79 21.81 -38.28
N TYR A 310 15.64 21.26 -37.97
CA TYR A 310 15.43 20.53 -36.71
C TYR A 310 16.30 19.29 -36.63
N GLU A 311 16.34 18.47 -37.67
CA GLU A 311 17.13 17.25 -37.68
C GLU A 311 18.64 17.56 -37.71
N GLU A 312 19.06 18.60 -38.42
CA GLU A 312 20.46 19.03 -38.48
C GLU A 312 20.99 19.51 -37.12
N MET A 313 20.07 20.02 -36.27
CA MET A 313 20.45 20.50 -34.94
C MET A 313 20.86 19.38 -34.00
N LYS A 314 20.41 18.13 -34.20
CA LYS A 314 20.77 16.98 -33.35
C LYS A 314 22.28 16.75 -33.30
N ASP A 315 22.97 16.98 -34.39
CA ASP A 315 24.41 16.78 -34.54
C ASP A 315 25.24 18.06 -34.28
N SER A 316 24.58 19.14 -33.88
CA SER A 316 25.27 20.41 -33.66
C SER A 316 26.12 20.40 -32.40
N PRO A 317 27.41 20.82 -32.45
CA PRO A 317 28.25 20.97 -31.26
C PRO A 317 27.75 22.06 -30.30
N ASN A 318 26.80 22.89 -30.74
CA ASN A 318 26.17 23.93 -29.96
C ASN A 318 24.74 23.58 -29.52
N LEU A 319 24.35 22.30 -29.60
CA LEU A 319 23.03 21.85 -29.23
C LEU A 319 22.71 22.14 -27.76
N VAL A 320 21.51 22.65 -27.52
CA VAL A 320 20.85 22.74 -26.22
C VAL A 320 19.46 22.17 -26.40
N ILE A 321 19.05 21.29 -25.50
CA ILE A 321 17.74 20.62 -25.55
C ILE A 321 16.83 21.26 -24.52
N PHE A 322 15.62 21.60 -24.92
CA PHE A 322 14.55 22.08 -24.05
C PHE A 322 13.35 21.14 -24.12
N ASP A 323 12.59 21.07 -23.04
CA ASP A 323 11.40 20.23 -22.96
C ASP A 323 10.15 20.93 -23.52
N SER A 324 10.20 22.27 -23.66
CA SER A 324 9.12 23.06 -24.26
C SER A 324 9.64 24.35 -24.90
N GLU A 325 8.80 24.97 -25.75
CA GLU A 325 9.08 26.28 -26.36
C GLU A 325 9.17 27.38 -25.28
N GLU A 326 8.33 27.31 -24.24
CA GLU A 326 8.34 28.28 -23.13
C GLU A 326 9.67 28.22 -22.39
N GLN A 327 10.21 27.01 -22.16
CA GLN A 327 11.52 26.82 -21.53
C GLN A 327 12.63 27.43 -22.39
N ALA A 328 12.60 27.22 -23.71
CA ALA A 328 13.56 27.81 -24.62
C ALA A 328 13.48 29.35 -24.62
N GLN A 329 12.26 29.91 -24.64
CA GLN A 329 12.04 31.34 -24.59
C GLN A 329 12.50 31.96 -23.26
N ALA A 330 12.19 31.32 -22.12
CA ALA A 330 12.66 31.72 -20.79
C ALA A 330 14.18 31.72 -20.69
N ALA A 331 14.86 30.82 -21.42
CA ALA A 331 16.32 30.76 -21.53
C ALA A 331 16.91 31.79 -22.53
N GLY A 332 16.09 32.67 -23.08
CA GLY A 332 16.49 33.74 -23.99
C GLY A 332 16.71 33.30 -25.45
N TYR A 333 16.08 32.18 -25.84
CA TYR A 333 16.12 31.72 -27.23
C TYR A 333 14.87 32.22 -28.00
N ARG A 334 15.03 32.45 -29.30
CA ARG A 334 13.94 32.80 -30.21
C ARG A 334 13.67 31.68 -31.21
N LYS A 335 12.43 31.56 -31.63
CA LYS A 335 12.01 30.55 -32.61
C LYS A 335 12.62 30.80 -33.98
N ALA A 336 13.02 29.75 -34.67
CA ALA A 336 13.41 29.83 -36.08
C ALA A 336 12.21 30.22 -36.94
N VAL A 337 12.43 31.08 -37.92
CA VAL A 337 11.36 31.65 -38.79
C VAL A 337 10.97 30.68 -39.92
N ARG A 338 11.76 29.65 -40.19
CA ARG A 338 11.50 28.63 -41.21
C ARG A 338 12.02 27.26 -40.76
#